data_c321d2db082925c502214b535ab5123a
#
_entry.id   c321d2db082925c502214b535ab5123a
#
_cell.length_a   1.000
_cell.length_b   1.000
_cell.length_c   1.000
_cell.angle_alpha   90.00
_cell.angle_beta   90.00
_cell.angle_gamma   90.00
#
_symmetry.space_group_name_H-M   'P 1'
#
loop_
_entity.id
_entity.type
_entity.pdbx_description
1 polymer ?
#
loop_
_entity_poly.entity_id
_entity_poly.type
_entity_poly.pdbx_seq_one_letter_code
_entity_poly.pdbx_strand_id
1 'polypeptide(L)'
;AKGVKYPLADFNITPDIAIVDPDLVKGLPAKQVAYTGMDALTHAIEAYVSTLHGPFTDPLALQAIEMVLDYLPASYHGNMDAREQMHYAQCLAGMAFSNALLGIVHSMAHKTGAAFSTGHITHGCANAMYLPYVIRYNAKDATAASRYADIARRMGLAGVSEAALINSLCAKIDEMNTELAIPKTLQEFGIKEDEFKEKIASISELAVGDACTGSNPRAITPAEMERLFNCIYYGTEVDF
;
A
#
# COMPACT_ATOMS: atom_id res chain seq x y z
N ALA A 1 26.14 -4.98 -7.65
CA ALA A 1 24.95 -5.32 -6.86
C ALA A 1 23.92 -5.93 -7.80
N LYS A 2 23.13 -6.94 -7.35
CA LYS A 2 22.18 -7.66 -8.20
C LYS A 2 20.86 -6.90 -8.44
N GLY A 3 20.68 -5.68 -7.89
CA GLY A 3 19.46 -4.88 -8.03
C GLY A 3 18.20 -5.52 -7.42
N VAL A 4 18.37 -6.44 -6.45
CA VAL A 4 17.26 -7.18 -5.84
C VAL A 4 17.17 -6.81 -4.36
N LYS A 5 15.96 -6.48 -3.89
CA LYS A 5 15.65 -6.29 -2.47
C LYS A 5 15.31 -7.64 -1.83
N TYR A 6 16.00 -7.97 -0.75
CA TYR A 6 15.75 -9.15 0.07
C TYR A 6 15.20 -8.72 1.43
N PRO A 7 13.93 -8.98 1.77
CA PRO A 7 13.44 -8.77 3.11
C PRO A 7 14.09 -9.79 4.06
N LEU A 8 14.55 -9.32 5.21
CA LEU A 8 14.98 -10.18 6.31
C LEU A 8 13.80 -10.28 7.30
N ALA A 9 13.30 -11.48 7.49
CA ALA A 9 12.20 -11.75 8.42
C ALA A 9 12.51 -13.02 9.19
N ASP A 10 12.70 -12.88 10.51
CA ASP A 10 12.94 -13.99 11.44
C ASP A 10 12.47 -13.56 12.83
N PHE A 11 11.84 -14.46 13.58
CA PHE A 11 11.40 -14.19 14.95
C PHE A 11 12.55 -13.83 15.89
N ASN A 12 13.76 -14.31 15.61
CA ASN A 12 14.93 -14.00 16.43
C ASN A 12 15.42 -12.54 16.30
N ILE A 13 14.96 -11.79 15.30
CA ILE A 13 15.27 -10.36 15.15
C ILE A 13 14.16 -9.45 15.66
N THR A 14 13.12 -10.02 16.27
CA THR A 14 12.05 -9.22 16.90
C THR A 14 12.60 -8.45 18.07
N PRO A 15 12.46 -7.12 18.14
CA PRO A 15 12.97 -6.32 19.25
C PRO A 15 12.14 -6.54 20.52
N ASP A 16 12.82 -6.53 21.67
CA ASP A 16 12.14 -6.59 22.97
C ASP A 16 11.43 -5.28 23.33
N ILE A 17 11.93 -4.15 22.82
CA ILE A 17 11.42 -2.81 23.07
C ILE A 17 11.47 -2.00 21.78
N ALA A 18 10.39 -1.31 21.45
CA ALA A 18 10.33 -0.30 20.39
C ALA A 18 10.23 1.11 21.00
N ILE A 19 11.16 1.99 20.68
CA ILE A 19 11.14 3.40 21.08
C ILE A 19 10.57 4.20 19.92
N VAL A 20 9.35 4.73 20.10
CA VAL A 20 8.65 5.53 19.09
C VAL A 20 8.83 7.01 19.44
N ASP A 21 9.90 7.61 18.96
CA ASP A 21 10.27 9.00 19.25
C ASP A 21 9.93 9.92 18.08
N PRO A 22 8.91 10.78 18.18
CA PRO A 22 8.49 11.67 17.11
C PRO A 22 9.52 12.76 16.78
N ASP A 23 10.47 13.05 17.67
CA ASP A 23 11.52 14.03 17.42
C ASP A 23 12.42 13.60 16.25
N LEU A 24 12.58 12.31 16.02
CA LEU A 24 13.38 11.75 14.93
C LEU A 24 12.80 12.02 13.54
N VAL A 25 11.51 12.31 13.43
CA VAL A 25 10.81 12.56 12.16
C VAL A 25 10.41 14.00 11.91
N LYS A 26 10.76 14.93 12.81
CA LYS A 26 10.45 16.38 12.68
C LYS A 26 11.03 16.98 11.41
N GLY A 27 12.24 16.58 11.03
CA GLY A 27 12.94 17.11 9.85
C GLY A 27 12.63 16.37 8.54
N LEU A 28 11.67 15.46 8.51
CA LEU A 28 11.37 14.66 7.32
C LEU A 28 10.80 15.55 6.20
N PRO A 29 11.38 15.53 4.97
CA PRO A 29 10.86 16.31 3.85
C PRO A 29 9.44 15.91 3.49
N ALA A 30 8.60 16.86 3.05
CA ALA A 30 7.19 16.62 2.72
C ALA A 30 6.98 15.43 1.76
N LYS A 31 7.82 15.31 0.73
CA LYS A 31 7.78 14.18 -0.20
C LYS A 31 7.97 12.81 0.50
N GLN A 32 8.84 12.74 1.49
CA GLN A 32 9.04 11.51 2.27
C GLN A 32 7.87 11.26 3.22
N VAL A 33 7.31 12.33 3.82
CA VAL A 33 6.08 12.23 4.63
C VAL A 33 4.95 11.63 3.82
N ALA A 34 4.74 12.11 2.59
CA ALA A 34 3.73 11.57 1.69
C ALA A 34 3.94 10.07 1.42
N TYR A 35 5.14 9.70 1.01
CA TYR A 35 5.45 8.33 0.62
C TYR A 35 5.39 7.35 1.79
N THR A 36 6.01 7.70 2.93
CA THR A 36 6.01 6.82 4.12
C THR A 36 4.63 6.76 4.78
N GLY A 37 3.85 7.85 4.73
CA GLY A 37 2.49 7.85 5.24
C GLY A 37 1.54 6.98 4.43
N MET A 38 1.61 7.06 3.10
CA MET A 38 0.84 6.16 2.22
C MET A 38 1.32 4.72 2.29
N ASP A 39 2.59 4.48 2.57
CA ASP A 39 3.13 3.17 2.87
C ASP A 39 2.49 2.59 4.15
N ALA A 40 2.41 3.37 5.22
CA ALA A 40 1.75 2.99 6.45
C ALA A 40 0.25 2.68 6.24
N LEU A 41 -0.46 3.46 5.41
CA LEU A 41 -1.83 3.17 5.01
C LEU A 41 -1.94 1.82 4.29
N THR A 42 -1.02 1.58 3.36
CA THR A 42 -0.99 0.32 2.60
C THR A 42 -0.71 -0.87 3.52
N HIS A 43 0.26 -0.76 4.42
CA HIS A 43 0.53 -1.76 5.45
C HIS A 43 -0.73 -2.14 6.23
N ALA A 44 -1.44 -1.13 6.73
CA ALA A 44 -2.63 -1.33 7.55
C ALA A 44 -3.79 -1.95 6.74
N ILE A 45 -4.05 -1.47 5.52
CA ILE A 45 -5.10 -2.01 4.66
C ILE A 45 -4.79 -3.45 4.25
N GLU A 46 -3.57 -3.76 3.82
CA GLU A 46 -3.20 -5.13 3.44
C GLU A 46 -3.22 -6.08 4.64
N ALA A 47 -2.74 -5.66 5.80
CA ALA A 47 -2.84 -6.44 7.03
C ALA A 47 -4.29 -6.74 7.40
N TYR A 48 -5.19 -5.76 7.25
CA TYR A 48 -6.60 -5.94 7.56
C TYR A 48 -7.29 -6.94 6.63
N VAL A 49 -6.99 -6.94 5.33
CA VAL A 49 -7.60 -7.87 4.35
C VAL A 49 -6.82 -9.16 4.15
N SER A 50 -5.66 -9.31 4.77
CA SER A 50 -4.82 -10.52 4.68
C SER A 50 -5.58 -11.79 5.05
N THR A 51 -5.22 -12.92 4.43
CA THR A 51 -5.73 -14.23 4.83
C THR A 51 -5.30 -14.65 6.24
N LEU A 52 -4.29 -13.98 6.81
CA LEU A 52 -3.74 -14.21 8.16
C LEU A 52 -4.22 -13.17 9.19
N HIS A 53 -5.19 -12.32 8.82
CA HIS A 53 -5.79 -11.36 9.74
C HIS A 53 -6.42 -12.04 10.97
N GLY A 54 -6.59 -11.31 12.06
CA GLY A 54 -7.23 -11.86 13.25
C GLY A 54 -7.58 -10.80 14.29
N PRO A 55 -8.21 -11.22 15.41
CA PRO A 55 -8.70 -10.29 16.42
C PRO A 55 -7.60 -9.47 17.12
N PHE A 56 -6.34 -9.88 17.00
CA PHE A 56 -5.19 -9.13 17.54
C PHE A 56 -4.62 -8.12 16.55
N THR A 57 -4.79 -8.34 15.25
CA THR A 57 -4.24 -7.47 14.19
C THR A 57 -5.28 -6.49 13.65
N ASP A 58 -6.54 -6.90 13.55
CA ASP A 58 -7.62 -6.09 13.00
C ASP A 58 -7.82 -4.74 13.71
N PRO A 59 -7.86 -4.66 15.06
CA PRO A 59 -8.00 -3.37 15.74
C PRO A 59 -6.83 -2.43 15.49
N LEU A 60 -5.60 -2.96 15.43
CA LEU A 60 -4.40 -2.18 15.16
C LEU A 60 -4.39 -1.62 13.74
N ALA A 61 -4.75 -2.46 12.77
CA ALA A 61 -4.85 -2.07 11.37
C ALA A 61 -5.91 -0.98 11.17
N LEU A 62 -7.11 -1.16 11.71
CA LEU A 62 -8.20 -0.19 11.60
C LEU A 62 -7.85 1.14 12.27
N GLN A 63 -7.24 1.12 13.45
CA GLN A 63 -6.79 2.33 14.12
C GLN A 63 -5.71 3.04 13.32
N ALA A 64 -4.77 2.32 12.72
CA ALA A 64 -3.76 2.90 11.87
C ALA A 64 -4.36 3.54 10.61
N ILE A 65 -5.34 2.89 9.95
CA ILE A 65 -6.04 3.45 8.79
C ILE A 65 -6.71 4.78 9.16
N GLU A 66 -7.49 4.80 10.26
CA GLU A 66 -8.16 6.00 10.74
C GLU A 66 -7.16 7.13 10.97
N MET A 67 -6.11 6.89 11.75
CA MET A 67 -5.08 7.89 12.04
C MET A 67 -4.37 8.41 10.79
N VAL A 68 -4.07 7.54 9.82
CA VAL A 68 -3.43 7.99 8.57
C VAL A 68 -4.37 8.88 7.76
N LEU A 69 -5.64 8.52 7.63
CA LEU A 69 -6.62 9.32 6.89
C LEU A 69 -6.85 10.69 7.52
N ASP A 70 -6.82 10.76 8.86
CA ASP A 70 -7.05 11.99 9.62
C ASP A 70 -5.82 12.92 9.65
N TYR A 71 -4.62 12.35 9.78
CA TYR A 71 -3.43 13.13 10.12
C TYR A 71 -2.42 13.30 8.98
N LEU A 72 -2.41 12.41 7.97
CA LEU A 72 -1.38 12.48 6.91
C LEU A 72 -1.41 13.80 6.13
N PRO A 73 -2.57 14.35 5.70
CA PRO A 73 -2.60 15.62 4.99
C PRO A 73 -2.00 16.76 5.82
N ALA A 74 -2.40 16.89 7.07
CA ALA A 74 -1.88 17.92 7.97
C ALA A 74 -0.37 17.75 8.24
N SER A 75 0.07 16.51 8.44
CA SER A 75 1.50 16.17 8.61
C SER A 75 2.33 16.54 7.37
N TYR A 76 1.79 16.29 6.18
CA TYR A 76 2.42 16.67 4.90
C TYR A 76 2.60 18.18 4.79
N HIS A 77 1.61 18.95 5.22
CA HIS A 77 1.67 20.42 5.25
C HIS A 77 2.45 21.00 6.44
N GLY A 78 3.13 20.16 7.22
CA GLY A 78 4.08 20.59 8.25
C GLY A 78 3.51 20.77 9.65
N ASN A 79 2.30 20.27 9.92
CA ASN A 79 1.76 20.21 11.28
C ASN A 79 2.50 19.15 12.10
N MET A 80 3.18 19.56 13.18
CA MET A 80 4.03 18.67 13.99
C MET A 80 3.23 17.78 14.93
N ASP A 81 2.08 18.19 15.40
CA ASP A 81 1.20 17.34 16.20
C ASP A 81 0.62 16.20 15.34
N ALA A 82 0.23 16.51 14.10
CA ALA A 82 -0.16 15.51 13.13
C ALA A 82 1.01 14.59 12.74
N ARG A 83 2.25 15.11 12.67
CA ARG A 83 3.46 14.32 12.42
C ARG A 83 3.70 13.29 13.52
N GLU A 84 3.49 13.66 14.78
CA GLU A 84 3.55 12.76 15.91
C GLU A 84 2.50 11.65 15.81
N GLN A 85 1.23 12.00 15.49
CA GLN A 85 0.17 11.01 15.29
C GLN A 85 0.49 10.04 14.16
N MET A 86 1.05 10.54 13.05
CA MET A 86 1.52 9.68 11.95
C MET A 86 2.64 8.73 12.38
N HIS A 87 3.52 9.17 13.29
CA HIS A 87 4.58 8.31 13.82
C HIS A 87 4.03 7.16 14.67
N TYR A 88 2.95 7.41 15.40
CA TYR A 88 2.22 6.34 16.13
C TYR A 88 1.44 5.44 15.17
N ALA A 89 0.78 6.00 14.16
CA ALA A 89 0.00 5.23 13.17
C ALA A 89 0.87 4.20 12.42
N GLN A 90 2.08 4.59 11.99
CA GLN A 90 2.99 3.67 11.33
C GLN A 90 3.45 2.53 12.24
N CYS A 91 3.61 2.78 13.56
CA CYS A 91 3.94 1.74 14.52
C CYS A 91 2.79 0.75 14.69
N LEU A 92 1.54 1.24 14.79
CA LEU A 92 0.35 0.39 14.84
C LEU A 92 0.21 -0.46 13.57
N ALA A 93 0.42 0.14 12.38
CA ALA A 93 0.44 -0.59 11.12
C ALA A 93 1.54 -1.67 11.11
N GLY A 94 2.74 -1.34 11.64
CA GLY A 94 3.85 -2.25 11.81
C GLY A 94 3.51 -3.46 12.67
N MET A 95 2.87 -3.24 13.81
CA MET A 95 2.41 -4.30 14.71
C MET A 95 1.34 -5.18 14.05
N ALA A 96 0.45 -4.60 13.24
CA ALA A 96 -0.59 -5.33 12.52
C ALA A 96 0.05 -6.24 11.45
N PHE A 97 0.81 -5.67 10.50
CA PHE A 97 1.33 -6.45 9.37
C PHE A 97 2.45 -7.43 9.77
N SER A 98 3.21 -7.17 10.82
CA SER A 98 4.22 -8.12 11.30
C SER A 98 3.59 -9.46 11.72
N ASN A 99 2.31 -9.47 12.06
CA ASN A 99 1.56 -10.66 12.45
C ASN A 99 0.59 -11.16 11.36
N ALA A 100 -0.07 -10.25 10.64
CA ALA A 100 -1.02 -10.60 9.57
C ALA A 100 -0.36 -10.76 8.20
N LEU A 101 0.91 -10.35 8.04
CA LEU A 101 1.60 -10.21 6.77
C LEU A 101 0.91 -9.19 5.84
N LEU A 102 1.33 -9.16 4.57
CA LEU A 102 0.96 -8.16 3.58
C LEU A 102 0.28 -8.81 2.37
N GLY A 103 0.20 -8.11 1.27
CA GLY A 103 -0.43 -8.57 0.04
C GLY A 103 0.35 -8.17 -1.23
N ILE A 104 -0.36 -8.18 -2.35
CA ILE A 104 0.28 -7.98 -3.67
C ILE A 104 0.66 -6.53 -3.96
N VAL A 105 0.15 -5.52 -3.24
CA VAL A 105 0.66 -4.14 -3.38
C VAL A 105 2.15 -4.12 -3.05
N HIS A 106 2.51 -4.68 -1.89
CA HIS A 106 3.91 -4.78 -1.47
C HIS A 106 4.74 -5.68 -2.38
N SER A 107 4.20 -6.82 -2.81
CA SER A 107 4.88 -7.71 -3.75
C SER A 107 5.26 -6.98 -5.05
N MET A 108 4.34 -6.20 -5.61
CA MET A 108 4.56 -5.39 -6.79
C MET A 108 5.61 -4.29 -6.55
N ALA A 109 5.49 -3.55 -5.44
CA ALA A 109 6.42 -2.47 -5.09
C ALA A 109 7.85 -2.97 -4.86
N HIS A 110 8.03 -4.15 -4.27
CA HIS A 110 9.34 -4.78 -4.10
C HIS A 110 10.07 -5.02 -5.43
N LYS A 111 9.33 -5.32 -6.49
CA LYS A 111 9.93 -5.69 -7.78
C LYS A 111 10.08 -4.49 -8.72
N THR A 112 9.33 -3.42 -8.51
CA THR A 112 9.39 -2.23 -9.37
C THR A 112 10.40 -1.16 -8.93
N GLY A 113 10.75 -1.11 -7.65
CA GLY A 113 11.57 -0.04 -7.08
C GLY A 113 12.92 0.18 -7.78
N ALA A 114 13.58 -0.88 -8.24
CA ALA A 114 14.88 -0.82 -8.94
C ALA A 114 14.83 -1.42 -10.34
N ALA A 115 13.65 -1.69 -10.88
CA ALA A 115 13.49 -2.39 -12.15
C ALA A 115 13.75 -1.49 -13.37
N PHE A 116 13.46 -0.19 -13.25
CA PHE A 116 13.49 0.75 -14.37
C PHE A 116 14.71 1.68 -14.31
N SER A 117 15.32 1.92 -15.47
CA SER A 117 16.49 2.81 -15.60
C SER A 117 16.10 4.28 -15.51
N THR A 118 14.86 4.62 -15.85
CA THR A 118 14.32 5.99 -15.88
C THR A 118 14.10 6.60 -14.51
N GLY A 119 14.15 5.79 -13.43
CA GLY A 119 14.06 6.29 -12.07
C GLY A 119 13.80 5.20 -11.04
N HIS A 120 14.39 5.36 -9.89
CA HIS A 120 14.08 4.53 -8.72
C HIS A 120 12.72 4.93 -8.18
N ILE A 121 11.72 4.06 -8.29
CA ILE A 121 10.40 4.27 -7.68
C ILE A 121 10.55 4.00 -6.17
N THR A 122 10.38 5.03 -5.37
CA THR A 122 10.41 4.89 -3.91
C THR A 122 9.28 3.94 -3.49
N HIS A 123 9.56 3.05 -2.55
CA HIS A 123 8.64 1.98 -2.13
C HIS A 123 7.24 2.50 -1.78
N GLY A 124 7.14 3.50 -0.89
CA GLY A 124 5.85 4.08 -0.53
C GLY A 124 5.13 4.81 -1.67
N CYS A 125 5.86 5.36 -2.65
CA CYS A 125 5.27 5.92 -3.86
C CYS A 125 4.63 4.82 -4.73
N ALA A 126 5.32 3.70 -4.90
CA ALA A 126 4.79 2.54 -5.62
C ALA A 126 3.53 2.00 -4.93
N ASN A 127 3.59 1.79 -3.61
CA ASN A 127 2.44 1.32 -2.83
C ASN A 127 1.24 2.25 -2.97
N ALA A 128 1.44 3.56 -2.87
CA ALA A 128 0.37 4.55 -3.02
C ALA A 128 -0.30 4.51 -4.40
N MET A 129 0.49 4.37 -5.47
CA MET A 129 -0.02 4.25 -6.84
C MET A 129 -0.81 2.96 -7.06
N TYR A 130 -0.33 1.84 -6.50
CA TYR A 130 -0.88 0.51 -6.81
C TYR A 130 -2.12 0.19 -5.98
N LEU A 131 -2.21 0.74 -4.78
CA LEU A 131 -3.25 0.41 -3.80
C LEU A 131 -4.68 0.48 -4.36
N PRO A 132 -5.14 1.55 -5.04
CA PRO A 132 -6.50 1.60 -5.57
C PRO A 132 -6.81 0.51 -6.60
N TYR A 133 -5.83 0.14 -7.42
CA TYR A 133 -5.99 -0.91 -8.43
C TYR A 133 -6.07 -2.30 -7.78
N VAL A 134 -5.22 -2.56 -6.80
CA VAL A 134 -5.21 -3.83 -6.06
C VAL A 134 -6.48 -3.99 -5.23
N ILE A 135 -7.00 -2.93 -4.61
CA ILE A 135 -8.31 -2.98 -3.93
C ILE A 135 -9.40 -3.45 -4.90
N ARG A 136 -9.46 -2.90 -6.11
CA ARG A 136 -10.45 -3.31 -7.13
C ARG A 136 -10.25 -4.75 -7.58
N TYR A 137 -9.01 -5.19 -7.73
CA TYR A 137 -8.68 -6.59 -8.05
C TYR A 137 -9.14 -7.54 -6.93
N ASN A 138 -8.72 -7.27 -5.70
CA ASN A 138 -9.04 -8.10 -4.55
C ASN A 138 -10.53 -8.12 -4.21
N ALA A 139 -11.27 -7.04 -4.49
CA ALA A 139 -12.70 -6.93 -4.25
C ALA A 139 -13.57 -7.85 -5.11
N LYS A 140 -12.99 -8.63 -6.03
CA LYS A 140 -13.67 -9.74 -6.70
C LYS A 140 -13.79 -10.98 -5.78
N ASP A 141 -13.00 -11.07 -4.72
CA ASP A 141 -13.22 -12.01 -3.62
C ASP A 141 -14.23 -11.43 -2.63
N ALA A 142 -15.26 -12.21 -2.27
CA ALA A 142 -16.35 -11.73 -1.43
C ALA A 142 -15.91 -11.35 -0.01
N THR A 143 -14.95 -12.09 0.56
CA THR A 143 -14.42 -11.80 1.90
C THR A 143 -13.62 -10.50 1.89
N ALA A 144 -12.76 -10.32 0.90
CA ALA A 144 -12.00 -9.08 0.72
C ALA A 144 -12.94 -7.89 0.48
N ALA A 145 -13.95 -8.04 -0.39
CA ALA A 145 -14.94 -6.99 -0.65
C ALA A 145 -15.64 -6.52 0.63
N SER A 146 -16.11 -7.47 1.44
CA SER A 146 -16.75 -7.16 2.72
C SER A 146 -15.82 -6.41 3.67
N ARG A 147 -14.54 -6.78 3.74
CA ARG A 147 -13.55 -6.14 4.60
C ARG A 147 -13.16 -4.74 4.11
N TYR A 148 -13.01 -4.52 2.80
CA TYR A 148 -12.83 -3.16 2.25
C TYR A 148 -14.04 -2.27 2.50
N ALA A 149 -15.26 -2.80 2.35
CA ALA A 149 -16.47 -2.07 2.68
C ALA A 149 -16.58 -1.75 4.18
N ASP A 150 -16.08 -2.62 5.06
CA ASP A 150 -16.01 -2.35 6.50
C ASP A 150 -15.04 -1.19 6.81
N ILE A 151 -13.87 -1.15 6.19
CA ILE A 151 -12.96 0.01 6.29
C ILE A 151 -13.72 1.28 5.90
N ALA A 152 -14.38 1.30 4.74
CA ALA A 152 -15.11 2.48 4.26
C ALA A 152 -16.21 2.94 5.24
N ARG A 153 -16.98 2.01 5.81
CA ARG A 153 -18.01 2.32 6.80
C ARG A 153 -17.41 2.94 8.07
N ARG A 154 -16.33 2.36 8.59
CA ARG A 154 -15.67 2.85 9.80
C ARG A 154 -15.08 4.24 9.61
N MET A 155 -14.58 4.52 8.41
CA MET A 155 -14.07 5.85 8.05
C MET A 155 -15.19 6.84 7.68
N GLY A 156 -16.46 6.47 7.83
CA GLY A 156 -17.60 7.34 7.54
C GLY A 156 -17.77 7.68 6.06
N LEU A 157 -17.21 6.86 5.16
CA LEU A 157 -17.33 7.09 3.72
C LEU A 157 -18.74 6.72 3.22
N ALA A 158 -19.24 7.48 2.24
CA ALA A 158 -20.59 7.30 1.72
C ALA A 158 -20.69 6.07 0.80
N GLY A 159 -21.78 5.30 0.92
CA GLY A 159 -22.09 4.17 0.05
C GLY A 159 -23.27 3.35 0.59
N VAL A 160 -24.19 2.94 -0.31
CA VAL A 160 -25.36 2.13 0.04
C VAL A 160 -25.16 0.64 -0.23
N SER A 161 -24.08 0.27 -0.90
CA SER A 161 -23.71 -1.11 -1.20
C SER A 161 -22.22 -1.31 -0.96
N GLU A 162 -21.77 -2.57 -0.87
CA GLU A 162 -20.34 -2.88 -0.74
C GLU A 162 -19.53 -2.29 -1.90
N ALA A 163 -20.01 -2.44 -3.13
CA ALA A 163 -19.35 -1.86 -4.30
C ALA A 163 -19.25 -0.33 -4.23
N ALA A 164 -20.30 0.36 -3.77
CA ALA A 164 -20.27 1.81 -3.59
C ALA A 164 -19.27 2.23 -2.49
N LEU A 165 -19.22 1.50 -1.38
CA LEU A 165 -18.27 1.74 -0.30
C LEU A 165 -16.81 1.52 -0.74
N ILE A 166 -16.53 0.44 -1.49
CA ILE A 166 -15.21 0.16 -2.05
C ILE A 166 -14.79 1.26 -3.03
N ASN A 167 -15.70 1.72 -3.88
CA ASN A 167 -15.42 2.84 -4.78
C ASN A 167 -15.12 4.13 -4.01
N SER A 168 -15.84 4.40 -2.92
CA SER A 168 -15.58 5.55 -2.06
C SER A 168 -14.23 5.45 -1.35
N LEU A 169 -13.82 4.25 -0.92
CA LEU A 169 -12.49 4.01 -0.36
C LEU A 169 -11.39 4.29 -1.39
N CYS A 170 -11.52 3.75 -2.61
CA CYS A 170 -10.58 4.02 -3.69
C CYS A 170 -10.53 5.51 -4.04
N ALA A 171 -11.68 6.18 -4.12
CA ALA A 171 -11.75 7.61 -4.39
C ALA A 171 -11.07 8.45 -3.29
N LYS A 172 -11.21 8.07 -2.01
CA LYS A 172 -10.52 8.72 -0.90
C LYS A 172 -9.01 8.57 -1.00
N ILE A 173 -8.51 7.39 -1.37
CA ILE A 173 -7.08 7.14 -1.60
C ILE A 173 -6.57 7.97 -2.79
N ASP A 174 -7.32 8.02 -3.90
CA ASP A 174 -6.98 8.82 -5.08
C ASP A 174 -6.96 10.33 -4.79
N GLU A 175 -7.89 10.81 -3.93
CA GLU A 175 -7.90 12.18 -3.42
C GLU A 175 -6.63 12.48 -2.62
N MET A 176 -6.28 11.61 -1.67
CA MET A 176 -5.07 11.75 -0.87
C MET A 176 -3.81 11.74 -1.74
N ASN A 177 -3.70 10.81 -2.70
CA ASN A 177 -2.58 10.77 -3.64
C ASN A 177 -2.44 12.09 -4.41
N THR A 178 -3.57 12.70 -4.80
CA THR A 178 -3.58 13.99 -5.48
C THR A 178 -3.08 15.12 -4.57
N GLU A 179 -3.57 15.20 -3.34
CA GLU A 179 -3.15 16.21 -2.35
C GLU A 179 -1.66 16.08 -1.99
N LEU A 180 -1.18 14.85 -1.90
CA LEU A 180 0.20 14.52 -1.56
C LEU A 180 1.17 14.60 -2.76
N ALA A 181 0.70 15.04 -3.92
CA ALA A 181 1.46 15.11 -5.17
C ALA A 181 2.11 13.77 -5.59
N ILE A 182 1.40 12.66 -5.35
CA ILE A 182 1.81 11.32 -5.77
C ILE A 182 1.26 11.05 -7.17
N PRO A 183 2.07 10.58 -8.13
CA PRO A 183 1.60 10.18 -9.46
C PRO A 183 0.54 9.07 -9.38
N LYS A 184 -0.44 9.10 -10.29
CA LYS A 184 -1.52 8.09 -10.33
C LYS A 184 -1.16 6.83 -11.11
N THR A 185 -0.16 6.93 -12.00
CA THR A 185 0.23 5.84 -12.90
C THR A 185 1.75 5.77 -13.03
N LEU A 186 2.25 4.62 -13.48
CA LEU A 186 3.66 4.46 -13.80
C LEU A 186 4.08 5.36 -14.98
N GLN A 187 3.15 5.64 -15.91
CA GLN A 187 3.39 6.57 -17.01
C GLN A 187 3.55 8.01 -16.50
N GLU A 188 2.68 8.46 -15.59
CA GLU A 188 2.81 9.78 -14.95
C GLU A 188 4.08 9.90 -14.10
N PHE A 189 4.52 8.81 -13.47
CA PHE A 189 5.81 8.76 -12.77
C PHE A 189 6.99 8.97 -13.72
N GLY A 190 6.83 8.67 -15.01
CA GLY A 190 7.84 8.86 -16.04
C GLY A 190 8.53 7.58 -16.53
N ILE A 191 7.97 6.40 -16.23
CA ILE A 191 8.46 5.14 -16.78
C ILE A 191 8.14 5.08 -18.27
N LYS A 192 9.17 4.83 -19.12
CA LYS A 192 9.02 4.74 -20.56
C LYS A 192 8.30 3.45 -20.95
N GLU A 193 7.43 3.55 -21.95
CA GLU A 193 6.57 2.44 -22.38
C GLU A 193 7.35 1.24 -22.95
N ASP A 194 8.40 1.50 -23.70
CA ASP A 194 9.27 0.46 -24.24
C ASP A 194 9.98 -0.32 -23.12
N GLU A 195 10.53 0.38 -22.14
CA GLU A 195 11.16 -0.23 -20.97
C GLU A 195 10.14 -0.99 -20.10
N PHE A 196 8.93 -0.44 -19.93
CA PHE A 196 7.85 -1.11 -19.22
C PHE A 196 7.49 -2.43 -19.91
N LYS A 197 7.24 -2.40 -21.24
CA LYS A 197 6.88 -3.60 -22.03
C LYS A 197 7.96 -4.66 -22.03
N GLU A 198 9.23 -4.26 -22.03
CA GLU A 198 10.36 -5.19 -21.98
C GLU A 198 10.41 -5.97 -20.65
N LYS A 199 10.08 -5.31 -19.53
CA LYS A 199 10.32 -5.86 -18.19
C LYS A 199 9.09 -6.45 -17.52
N ILE A 200 7.89 -6.14 -18.01
CA ILE A 200 6.65 -6.42 -17.28
C ILE A 200 6.43 -7.91 -16.99
N ALA A 201 6.71 -8.80 -17.94
CA ALA A 201 6.54 -10.24 -17.76
C ALA A 201 7.43 -10.76 -16.61
N SER A 202 8.71 -10.39 -16.63
CA SER A 202 9.67 -10.80 -15.59
C SER A 202 9.34 -10.21 -14.22
N ILE A 203 8.92 -8.94 -14.14
CA ILE A 203 8.50 -8.30 -12.90
C ILE A 203 7.25 -9.00 -12.33
N SER A 204 6.31 -9.38 -13.18
CA SER A 204 5.07 -10.06 -12.80
C SER A 204 5.34 -11.45 -12.20
N GLU A 205 6.21 -12.24 -12.82
CA GLU A 205 6.63 -13.53 -12.28
C GLU A 205 7.30 -13.37 -10.90
N LEU A 206 8.22 -12.40 -10.77
CA LEU A 206 8.92 -12.12 -9.53
C LEU A 206 7.97 -11.62 -8.43
N ALA A 207 6.95 -10.82 -8.78
CA ALA A 207 5.96 -10.34 -7.82
C ALA A 207 5.05 -11.48 -7.32
N VAL A 208 4.62 -12.37 -8.20
CA VAL A 208 3.86 -13.57 -7.78
C VAL A 208 4.67 -14.47 -6.86
N GLY A 209 5.98 -14.57 -7.07
CA GLY A 209 6.90 -15.32 -6.20
C GLY A 209 7.33 -14.60 -4.93
N ASP A 210 6.87 -13.39 -4.67
CA ASP A 210 7.21 -12.64 -3.45
C ASP A 210 6.49 -13.20 -2.22
N ALA A 211 7.15 -13.13 -1.06
CA ALA A 211 6.62 -13.66 0.19
C ALA A 211 5.27 -13.03 0.60
N CYS A 212 5.05 -11.76 0.26
CA CYS A 212 3.81 -11.06 0.58
C CYS A 212 2.61 -11.54 -0.23
N THR A 213 2.81 -12.15 -1.40
CA THR A 213 1.72 -12.66 -2.26
C THR A 213 0.94 -13.79 -1.59
N GLY A 214 1.61 -14.59 -0.76
CA GLY A 214 0.98 -15.75 -0.11
C GLY A 214 -0.14 -15.43 0.89
N SER A 215 -0.19 -14.21 1.40
CA SER A 215 -1.21 -13.73 2.35
C SER A 215 -2.25 -12.81 1.69
N ASN A 216 -2.15 -12.57 0.38
CA ASN A 216 -3.16 -11.78 -0.34
C ASN A 216 -4.51 -12.50 -0.35
N PRO A 217 -5.64 -11.79 -0.14
CA PRO A 217 -6.96 -12.44 -0.03
C PRO A 217 -7.43 -13.12 -1.33
N ARG A 218 -7.00 -12.63 -2.48
CA ARG A 218 -7.30 -13.23 -3.79
C ARG A 218 -6.02 -13.76 -4.44
N ALA A 219 -6.02 -15.02 -4.82
CA ALA A 219 -4.90 -15.61 -5.57
C ALA A 219 -4.69 -14.86 -6.91
N ILE A 220 -3.45 -14.80 -7.36
CA ILE A 220 -3.09 -14.12 -8.61
C ILE A 220 -2.09 -14.96 -9.40
N THR A 221 -2.30 -15.05 -10.70
CA THR A 221 -1.38 -15.68 -11.66
C THR A 221 -0.42 -14.64 -12.26
N PRO A 222 0.74 -15.05 -12.81
CA PRO A 222 1.63 -14.11 -13.52
C PRO A 222 0.93 -13.33 -14.64
N ALA A 223 0.02 -13.96 -15.37
CA ALA A 223 -0.74 -13.29 -16.44
C ALA A 223 -1.72 -12.24 -15.90
N GLU A 224 -2.40 -12.50 -14.78
CA GLU A 224 -3.24 -11.50 -14.11
C GLU A 224 -2.41 -10.38 -13.50
N MET A 225 -1.25 -10.68 -12.93
CA MET A 225 -0.31 -9.69 -12.40
C MET A 225 0.17 -8.74 -13.51
N GLU A 226 0.48 -9.28 -14.68
CA GLU A 226 0.85 -8.48 -15.86
C GLU A 226 -0.32 -7.59 -16.32
N ARG A 227 -1.56 -8.11 -16.35
CA ARG A 227 -2.75 -7.30 -16.63
C ARG A 227 -2.94 -6.18 -15.60
N LEU A 228 -2.73 -6.47 -14.33
CA LEU A 228 -2.85 -5.49 -13.25
C LEU A 228 -1.80 -4.38 -13.38
N PHE A 229 -0.56 -4.71 -13.67
CA PHE A 229 0.48 -3.73 -13.98
C PHE A 229 0.15 -2.89 -15.21
N ASN A 230 -0.44 -3.48 -16.25
CA ASN A 230 -0.89 -2.72 -17.42
C ASN A 230 -1.99 -1.71 -17.05
N CYS A 231 -2.96 -2.11 -16.20
CA CYS A 231 -3.95 -1.16 -15.68
C CYS A 231 -3.29 0.01 -14.95
N ILE A 232 -2.29 -0.26 -14.12
CA ILE A 232 -1.56 0.77 -13.36
C ILE A 232 -0.72 1.66 -14.30
N TYR A 233 -0.13 1.09 -15.33
CA TYR A 233 0.70 1.85 -16.27
C TYR A 233 -0.15 2.84 -17.09
N TYR A 234 -1.26 2.38 -17.65
CA TYR A 234 -2.12 3.16 -18.53
C TYR A 234 -3.27 3.89 -17.82
N GLY A 235 -3.48 3.68 -16.53
CA GLY A 235 -4.58 4.28 -15.79
C GLY A 235 -5.96 3.71 -16.16
N THR A 236 -6.03 2.44 -16.56
CA THR A 236 -7.27 1.78 -16.98
C THR A 236 -7.95 1.04 -15.81
N GLU A 237 -9.25 0.77 -15.95
CA GLU A 237 -10.00 0.02 -14.94
C GLU A 237 -9.53 -1.41 -14.78
N VAL A 238 -9.67 -1.95 -13.56
CA VAL A 238 -9.46 -3.36 -13.23
C VAL A 238 -10.83 -4.06 -13.26
N ASP A 239 -11.11 -4.78 -14.34
CA ASP A 239 -12.41 -5.41 -14.62
C ASP A 239 -12.41 -6.96 -14.52
N PHE A 240 -11.28 -7.58 -14.13
CA PHE A 240 -11.05 -9.03 -14.10
C PHE A 240 -10.79 -9.57 -12.70
#